data_cb0fef7aefb84b43324e4ef5b7ef28b0
#
_entry.id   cb0fef7aefb84b43324e4ef5b7ef28b0
#
_cell.length_a   1.000
_cell.length_b   1.000
_cell.length_c   1.000
_cell.angle_alpha   90.00
_cell.angle_beta   90.00
_cell.angle_gamma   90.00
#
_symmetry.space_group_name_H-M   'P 1'
#
loop_
_entity.id
_entity.type
_entity.pdbx_description
1 polymer ?
#
loop_
_entity_poly.entity_id
_entity_poly.type
_entity_poly.pdbx_seq_one_letter_code
_entity_poly.pdbx_strand_id
1 'polypeptide(L)'
;MYEITSGVVSSAQKVVIYGPEGIGKSTFAAQFPDPVFIDTEGSTKKLNIRRFPKPTSWEMLKNEVKEAMNGRLCKTLVIDTFDWAEQLCIETICSTHQKKGIEDFGYGNGYVYEKEEIGKFLNLLQEVVDSGINVVLTAHAQMRKFEQPDELGAYDRWELKLGKKTSSQISPLVKEWADMVLFANYKTYAVAVDKDGKKFKAQGGDRVMYTTHHPCWDAKNRDGLPSEMPFEYSGIAHLFAYTQPAEMPKPVTMPRRVQEQLAQPKAAPQPPHKTSNAVTLQQAQPTATPKADEPLTDLSGFEDVAPPIVIPDGIPKALADLMRANSVSESDIRLVVSQRNYFPYDTPITNYPDDFVQGCLIGAWEQMLPLIRENQKVPF
;
A
#
# COMPACT_ATOMS: atom_id res chain seq x y z
N MET A 1 -2.25 -23.41 22.56
CA MET A 1 -2.64 -22.05 22.94
C MET A 1 -1.88 -21.12 21.99
N TYR A 2 -2.55 -20.20 21.29
CA TYR A 2 -1.88 -19.25 20.39
C TYR A 2 -1.33 -18.09 21.22
N GLU A 3 -0.12 -17.66 20.90
CA GLU A 3 0.51 -16.51 21.56
C GLU A 3 0.05 -15.21 20.88
N ILE A 4 -0.36 -14.23 21.67
CA ILE A 4 -0.77 -12.91 21.17
C ILE A 4 0.37 -11.94 21.45
N THR A 5 0.92 -11.35 20.37
CA THR A 5 1.96 -10.33 20.46
C THR A 5 1.35 -8.94 20.32
N SER A 6 1.96 -7.92 20.93
CA SER A 6 1.56 -6.52 20.82
C SER A 6 2.78 -5.62 20.62
N GLY A 7 2.58 -4.47 19.99
CA GLY A 7 3.65 -3.49 19.70
C GLY A 7 4.31 -3.70 18.34
N VAL A 8 5.37 -2.92 18.07
CA VAL A 8 6.16 -3.02 16.84
C VAL A 8 7.06 -4.25 16.92
N VAL A 9 6.95 -5.14 15.94
CA VAL A 9 7.82 -6.31 15.83
C VAL A 9 8.97 -5.96 14.90
N SER A 10 10.20 -6.00 15.42
CA SER A 10 11.40 -5.83 14.59
C SER A 10 11.57 -7.07 13.71
N SER A 11 11.61 -6.88 12.40
CA SER A 11 11.76 -7.95 11.41
C SER A 11 12.73 -7.53 10.31
N ALA A 12 13.27 -8.49 9.59
CA ALA A 12 13.96 -8.21 8.34
C ALA A 12 12.97 -7.57 7.33
N GLN A 13 13.48 -6.76 6.41
CA GLN A 13 12.70 -5.90 5.54
C GLN A 13 12.58 -6.47 4.12
N LYS A 14 11.44 -6.21 3.49
CA LYS A 14 11.16 -6.52 2.09
C LYS A 14 11.18 -5.22 1.28
N VAL A 15 12.21 -5.02 0.48
CA VAL A 15 12.44 -3.79 -0.26
C VAL A 15 12.38 -4.04 -1.76
N VAL A 16 11.64 -3.19 -2.46
CA VAL A 16 11.63 -3.13 -3.92
C VAL A 16 12.21 -1.80 -4.36
N ILE A 17 13.21 -1.83 -5.23
CA ILE A 17 13.87 -0.65 -5.80
C ILE A 17 13.69 -0.71 -7.30
N TYR A 18 12.95 0.23 -7.88
CA TYR A 18 12.77 0.24 -9.32
C TYR A 18 13.08 1.61 -9.93
N GLY A 19 13.44 1.60 -11.20
CA GLY A 19 13.82 2.83 -11.91
C GLY A 19 14.41 2.54 -13.27
N PRO A 20 14.73 3.58 -14.06
CA PRO A 20 15.32 3.43 -15.40
C PRO A 20 16.66 2.70 -15.35
N GLU A 21 17.07 2.22 -16.51
CA GLU A 21 18.39 1.62 -16.71
C GLU A 21 19.49 2.62 -16.35
N GLY A 22 20.58 2.14 -15.77
CA GLY A 22 21.75 2.97 -15.46
C GLY A 22 21.59 3.92 -14.25
N ILE A 23 20.44 4.00 -13.59
CA ILE A 23 20.23 4.88 -12.42
C ILE A 23 21.10 4.49 -11.21
N GLY A 24 21.57 3.24 -11.14
CA GLY A 24 22.43 2.75 -10.07
C GLY A 24 21.77 1.83 -9.05
N LYS A 25 20.69 1.12 -9.43
CA LYS A 25 19.96 0.18 -8.54
C LYS A 25 20.85 -0.86 -7.90
N SER A 26 21.67 -1.56 -8.70
CA SER A 26 22.62 -2.59 -8.22
C SER A 26 23.66 -2.02 -7.27
N THR A 27 24.19 -0.82 -7.57
CA THR A 27 25.16 -0.10 -6.71
C THR A 27 24.51 0.31 -5.39
N PHE A 28 23.25 0.73 -5.40
CA PHE A 28 22.50 1.06 -4.20
C PHE A 28 22.24 -0.21 -3.36
N ALA A 29 21.78 -1.30 -3.99
CA ALA A 29 21.55 -2.57 -3.32
C ALA A 29 22.83 -3.19 -2.72
N ALA A 30 23.99 -2.93 -3.32
CA ALA A 30 25.29 -3.38 -2.81
C ALA A 30 25.69 -2.76 -1.47
N GLN A 31 25.03 -1.68 -1.03
CA GLN A 31 25.33 -1.00 0.22
C GLN A 31 24.52 -1.53 1.42
N PHE A 32 23.56 -2.42 1.19
CA PHE A 32 22.83 -3.08 2.27
C PHE A 32 23.75 -3.94 3.15
N PRO A 33 23.35 -4.26 4.38
CA PRO A 33 24.17 -5.07 5.28
C PRO A 33 24.48 -6.45 4.70
N ASP A 34 25.76 -6.77 4.57
CA ASP A 34 26.28 -8.09 4.14
C ASP A 34 25.51 -8.71 2.96
N PRO A 35 25.47 -8.04 1.77
CA PRO A 35 24.63 -8.47 0.68
C PRO A 35 25.22 -9.66 -0.08
N VAL A 36 24.33 -10.58 -0.50
CA VAL A 36 24.62 -11.61 -1.51
C VAL A 36 23.63 -11.45 -2.65
N PHE A 37 24.12 -11.44 -3.88
CA PHE A 37 23.34 -11.21 -5.08
C PHE A 37 23.01 -12.52 -5.79
N ILE A 38 21.80 -12.60 -6.30
CA ILE A 38 21.40 -13.48 -7.41
C ILE A 38 21.24 -12.56 -8.62
N ASP A 39 22.26 -12.54 -9.49
CA ASP A 39 22.32 -11.67 -10.67
C ASP A 39 21.64 -12.36 -11.86
N THR A 40 20.34 -12.13 -12.02
CA THR A 40 19.55 -12.75 -13.08
C THR A 40 19.82 -12.14 -14.46
N GLU A 41 20.22 -10.86 -14.49
CA GLU A 41 20.53 -10.16 -15.73
C GLU A 41 21.98 -10.42 -16.21
N GLY A 42 22.92 -10.55 -15.30
CA GLY A 42 24.35 -10.69 -15.59
C GLY A 42 25.09 -9.33 -15.65
N SER A 43 24.52 -8.28 -15.08
CA SER A 43 25.01 -6.90 -15.16
C SER A 43 26.02 -6.54 -14.07
N THR A 44 26.12 -7.32 -12.98
CA THR A 44 26.89 -6.97 -11.78
C THR A 44 28.39 -7.28 -11.86
N LYS A 45 28.91 -7.82 -12.98
CA LYS A 45 30.32 -8.28 -13.10
C LYS A 45 31.38 -7.26 -12.74
N LYS A 46 31.07 -5.95 -12.84
CA LYS A 46 31.99 -4.86 -12.49
C LYS A 46 31.84 -4.37 -11.03
N LEU A 47 30.90 -4.92 -10.27
CA LEU A 47 30.72 -4.59 -8.85
C LEU A 47 31.52 -5.54 -7.97
N ASN A 48 32.15 -5.00 -6.94
CA ASN A 48 32.83 -5.82 -5.92
C ASN A 48 31.82 -6.29 -4.88
N ILE A 49 31.11 -7.38 -5.20
CA ILE A 49 30.03 -7.96 -4.38
C ILE A 49 30.15 -9.47 -4.35
N ARG A 50 29.55 -10.10 -3.34
CA ARG A 50 29.33 -11.54 -3.30
C ARG A 50 28.10 -11.87 -4.13
N ARG A 51 28.19 -12.88 -4.98
CA ARG A 51 27.07 -13.33 -5.82
C ARG A 51 27.08 -14.82 -6.05
N PHE A 52 25.90 -15.38 -6.25
CA PHE A 52 25.72 -16.71 -6.80
C PHE A 52 26.08 -16.76 -8.28
N PRO A 53 26.32 -17.95 -8.85
CA PRO A 53 26.34 -18.10 -10.30
C PRO A 53 25.06 -17.51 -10.94
N LYS A 54 25.15 -17.01 -12.18
CA LYS A 54 23.95 -16.52 -12.85
C LYS A 54 22.96 -17.67 -13.04
N PRO A 55 21.71 -17.59 -12.51
CA PRO A 55 20.72 -18.65 -12.67
C PRO A 55 20.32 -18.80 -14.14
N THR A 56 20.30 -20.04 -14.62
CA THR A 56 19.92 -20.41 -15.98
C THR A 56 18.51 -20.99 -16.06
N SER A 57 17.86 -21.15 -14.92
CA SER A 57 16.49 -21.66 -14.80
C SER A 57 15.82 -21.14 -13.54
N TRP A 58 14.49 -21.16 -13.54
CA TRP A 58 13.67 -20.80 -12.39
C TRP A 58 13.95 -21.69 -11.16
N GLU A 59 14.19 -22.98 -11.41
CA GLU A 59 14.51 -23.93 -10.33
C GLU A 59 15.87 -23.62 -9.71
N MET A 60 16.88 -23.27 -10.52
CA MET A 60 18.20 -22.86 -10.02
C MET A 60 18.05 -21.61 -9.15
N LEU A 61 17.30 -20.59 -9.59
CA LEU A 61 17.02 -19.38 -8.82
C LEU A 61 16.41 -19.72 -7.43
N LYS A 62 15.39 -20.59 -7.41
CA LYS A 62 14.74 -21.01 -6.15
C LYS A 62 15.72 -21.76 -5.23
N ASN A 63 16.59 -22.56 -5.79
CA ASN A 63 17.59 -23.32 -5.01
C ASN A 63 18.66 -22.39 -4.43
N GLU A 64 19.12 -21.36 -5.16
CA GLU A 64 20.03 -20.33 -4.66
C GLU A 64 19.41 -19.53 -3.50
N VAL A 65 18.12 -19.19 -3.59
CA VAL A 65 17.39 -18.56 -2.49
C VAL A 65 17.36 -19.45 -1.25
N LYS A 66 17.05 -20.75 -1.41
CA LYS A 66 17.05 -21.72 -0.30
C LYS A 66 18.44 -21.90 0.30
N GLU A 67 19.48 -21.92 -0.52
CA GLU A 67 20.86 -22.04 -0.07
C GLU A 67 21.29 -20.81 0.74
N ALA A 68 20.97 -19.61 0.27
CA ALA A 68 21.22 -18.37 1.00
C ALA A 68 20.57 -18.38 2.40
N MET A 69 19.32 -18.82 2.48
CA MET A 69 18.54 -18.93 3.72
C MET A 69 19.11 -20.00 4.66
N ASN A 70 19.24 -21.24 4.18
CA ASN A 70 19.63 -22.39 5.00
C ASN A 70 21.08 -22.26 5.48
N GLY A 71 21.97 -21.76 4.63
CA GLY A 71 23.37 -21.52 4.95
C GLY A 71 23.60 -20.25 5.76
N ARG A 72 22.59 -19.41 5.95
CA ARG A 72 22.71 -18.06 6.57
C ARG A 72 23.88 -17.27 5.97
N LEU A 73 23.95 -17.29 4.64
CA LEU A 73 25.12 -16.78 3.92
C LEU A 73 25.22 -15.26 3.89
N CYS A 74 24.14 -14.52 4.27
CA CYS A 74 24.05 -13.08 4.16
C CYS A 74 23.09 -12.50 5.20
N LYS A 75 23.15 -11.17 5.39
CA LYS A 75 22.11 -10.38 6.08
C LYS A 75 21.10 -9.78 5.11
N THR A 76 21.44 -9.74 3.82
CA THR A 76 20.58 -9.24 2.76
C THR A 76 20.73 -10.09 1.51
N LEU A 77 19.64 -10.66 1.04
CA LEU A 77 19.56 -11.34 -0.26
C LEU A 77 19.05 -10.33 -1.29
N VAL A 78 19.81 -10.14 -2.36
CA VAL A 78 19.46 -9.23 -3.46
C VAL A 78 19.14 -10.03 -4.73
N ILE A 79 17.99 -9.83 -5.33
CA ILE A 79 17.65 -10.36 -6.65
C ILE A 79 17.71 -9.20 -7.65
N ASP A 80 18.67 -9.26 -8.56
CA ASP A 80 18.99 -8.17 -9.50
C ASP A 80 19.03 -8.69 -10.96
N THR A 81 17.94 -8.53 -11.73
CA THR A 81 16.69 -7.84 -11.46
C THR A 81 15.48 -8.79 -11.45
N PHE A 82 14.39 -8.40 -10.80
CA PHE A 82 13.22 -9.25 -10.67
C PHE A 82 12.45 -9.43 -11.99
N ASP A 83 12.52 -8.46 -12.90
CA ASP A 83 11.96 -8.57 -14.25
C ASP A 83 12.69 -9.62 -15.11
N TRP A 84 13.98 -9.86 -14.90
CA TRP A 84 14.69 -10.99 -15.50
C TRP A 84 14.39 -12.32 -14.78
N ALA A 85 14.16 -12.30 -13.48
CA ALA A 85 13.66 -13.46 -12.75
C ALA A 85 12.28 -13.90 -13.27
N GLU A 86 11.39 -12.95 -13.57
CA GLU A 86 10.07 -13.20 -14.18
C GLU A 86 10.21 -13.94 -15.53
N GLN A 87 11.22 -13.59 -16.36
CA GLN A 87 11.46 -14.31 -17.63
C GLN A 87 11.80 -15.78 -17.40
N LEU A 88 12.63 -16.11 -16.39
CA LEU A 88 12.93 -17.51 -16.04
C LEU A 88 11.67 -18.26 -15.59
N CYS A 89 10.77 -17.61 -14.90
CA CYS A 89 9.47 -18.17 -14.51
C CYS A 89 8.62 -18.48 -15.75
N ILE A 90 8.48 -17.52 -16.66
CA ILE A 90 7.72 -17.65 -17.92
C ILE A 90 8.29 -18.80 -18.77
N GLU A 91 9.61 -18.86 -18.94
CA GLU A 91 10.28 -19.92 -19.70
C GLU A 91 10.01 -21.30 -19.11
N THR A 92 10.04 -21.42 -17.78
CA THR A 92 9.74 -22.65 -17.07
C THR A 92 8.29 -23.08 -17.27
N ILE A 93 7.33 -22.17 -17.14
CA ILE A 93 5.91 -22.44 -17.38
C ILE A 93 5.69 -22.89 -18.82
N CYS A 94 6.24 -22.17 -19.77
CA CYS A 94 6.11 -22.51 -21.20
C CYS A 94 6.69 -23.89 -21.50
N SER A 95 7.89 -24.19 -21.00
CA SER A 95 8.54 -25.48 -21.22
C SER A 95 7.78 -26.64 -20.59
N THR A 96 7.29 -26.47 -19.35
CA THR A 96 6.51 -27.49 -18.63
C THR A 96 5.23 -27.86 -19.38
N HIS A 97 4.58 -26.87 -19.99
CA HIS A 97 3.35 -27.06 -20.74
C HIS A 97 3.55 -27.24 -22.25
N GLN A 98 4.81 -27.36 -22.72
CA GLN A 98 5.17 -27.52 -24.14
C GLN A 98 4.60 -26.39 -25.02
N LYS A 99 4.64 -25.15 -24.51
CA LYS A 99 4.22 -23.93 -25.21
C LYS A 99 5.42 -23.15 -25.72
N LYS A 100 5.28 -22.47 -26.86
CA LYS A 100 6.34 -21.62 -27.41
C LYS A 100 6.44 -20.28 -26.70
N GLY A 101 5.35 -19.82 -26.11
CA GLY A 101 5.27 -18.57 -25.36
C GLY A 101 4.04 -18.52 -24.47
N ILE A 102 4.02 -17.55 -23.55
CA ILE A 102 2.93 -17.40 -22.58
C ILE A 102 1.58 -17.06 -23.25
N GLU A 103 1.62 -16.48 -24.44
CA GLU A 103 0.44 -16.17 -25.25
C GLU A 103 -0.22 -17.42 -25.88
N ASP A 104 0.51 -18.53 -25.99
CA ASP A 104 0.00 -19.79 -26.56
C ASP A 104 -0.94 -20.54 -25.60
N PHE A 105 -1.10 -20.03 -24.38
CA PHE A 105 -2.10 -20.54 -23.45
C PHE A 105 -3.47 -19.90 -23.75
N GLY A 106 -4.47 -20.72 -24.00
CA GLY A 106 -5.82 -20.23 -24.28
C GLY A 106 -6.39 -19.38 -23.14
N TYR A 107 -7.16 -18.36 -23.48
CA TYR A 107 -7.89 -17.50 -22.55
C TYR A 107 -7.05 -16.81 -21.47
N GLY A 108 -5.75 -16.60 -21.73
CA GLY A 108 -4.86 -15.93 -20.79
C GLY A 108 -4.39 -16.80 -19.61
N ASN A 109 -4.63 -18.11 -19.62
CA ASN A 109 -4.23 -19.03 -18.56
C ASN A 109 -2.72 -19.00 -18.25
N GLY A 110 -1.87 -18.71 -19.24
CA GLY A 110 -0.43 -18.57 -19.02
C GLY A 110 -0.09 -17.50 -17.97
N TYR A 111 -0.79 -16.38 -17.99
CA TYR A 111 -0.61 -15.30 -17.00
C TYR A 111 -1.16 -15.67 -15.61
N VAL A 112 -2.14 -16.57 -15.53
CA VAL A 112 -2.63 -17.10 -14.26
C VAL A 112 -1.57 -18.01 -13.65
N TYR A 113 -0.98 -18.91 -14.42
CA TYR A 113 0.12 -19.78 -13.95
C TYR A 113 1.35 -18.97 -13.52
N GLU A 114 1.69 -17.93 -14.26
CA GLU A 114 2.77 -17.01 -13.90
C GLU A 114 2.51 -16.35 -12.54
N LYS A 115 1.31 -15.80 -12.34
CA LYS A 115 0.91 -15.19 -11.07
C LYS A 115 0.97 -16.17 -9.90
N GLU A 116 0.48 -17.39 -10.10
CA GLU A 116 0.53 -18.44 -9.06
C GLU A 116 1.96 -18.83 -8.71
N GLU A 117 2.83 -18.97 -9.71
CA GLU A 117 4.22 -19.38 -9.49
C GLU A 117 5.04 -18.25 -8.85
N ILE A 118 4.85 -17.00 -9.30
CA ILE A 118 5.44 -15.83 -8.64
C ILE A 118 4.92 -15.70 -7.20
N GLY A 119 3.63 -15.95 -6.96
CA GLY A 119 3.07 -15.96 -5.61
C GLY A 119 3.75 -16.98 -4.69
N LYS A 120 4.00 -18.21 -5.17
CA LYS A 120 4.77 -19.24 -4.44
C LYS A 120 6.20 -18.78 -4.17
N PHE A 121 6.81 -18.08 -5.13
CA PHE A 121 8.17 -17.55 -4.98
C PHE A 121 8.23 -16.42 -3.94
N LEU A 122 7.26 -15.52 -3.92
CA LEU A 122 7.16 -14.50 -2.87
C LEU A 122 6.95 -15.12 -1.48
N ASN A 123 6.24 -16.25 -1.38
CA ASN A 123 6.14 -17.00 -0.12
C ASN A 123 7.50 -17.58 0.30
N LEU A 124 8.28 -18.14 -0.63
CA LEU A 124 9.65 -18.55 -0.35
C LEU A 124 10.54 -17.39 0.11
N LEU A 125 10.41 -16.21 -0.51
CA LEU A 125 11.12 -15.01 -0.07
C LEU A 125 10.62 -14.53 1.30
N GLN A 126 9.36 -14.76 1.65
CA GLN A 126 8.85 -14.49 3.01
C GLN A 126 9.53 -15.40 4.04
N GLU A 127 9.75 -16.68 3.73
CA GLU A 127 10.52 -17.58 4.63
C GLU A 127 11.95 -17.06 4.85
N VAL A 128 12.59 -16.48 3.82
CA VAL A 128 13.90 -15.82 3.95
C VAL A 128 13.82 -14.65 4.94
N VAL A 129 12.80 -13.80 4.82
CA VAL A 129 12.57 -12.66 5.74
C VAL A 129 12.33 -13.16 7.16
N ASP A 130 11.51 -14.18 7.34
CA ASP A 130 11.19 -14.77 8.64
C ASP A 130 12.42 -15.42 9.30
N SER A 131 13.40 -15.83 8.49
CA SER A 131 14.71 -16.30 8.98
C SER A 131 15.65 -15.18 9.45
N GLY A 132 15.25 -13.90 9.27
CA GLY A 132 16.01 -12.72 9.69
C GLY A 132 16.91 -12.12 8.60
N ILE A 133 16.70 -12.47 7.33
CA ILE A 133 17.47 -11.98 6.19
C ILE A 133 16.63 -10.98 5.42
N ASN A 134 17.15 -9.74 5.20
CA ASN A 134 16.45 -8.77 4.35
C ASN A 134 16.40 -9.26 2.91
N VAL A 135 15.32 -8.95 2.21
CA VAL A 135 15.17 -9.24 0.78
C VAL A 135 15.05 -7.94 0.02
N VAL A 136 15.92 -7.75 -0.96
CA VAL A 136 15.92 -6.60 -1.86
C VAL A 136 15.69 -7.08 -3.28
N LEU A 137 14.63 -6.61 -3.90
CA LEU A 137 14.32 -6.83 -5.31
C LEU A 137 14.61 -5.55 -6.08
N THR A 138 15.50 -5.60 -7.06
CA THR A 138 15.63 -4.51 -8.02
C THR A 138 14.78 -4.81 -9.25
N ALA A 139 14.23 -3.80 -9.89
CA ALA A 139 13.45 -3.94 -11.12
C ALA A 139 13.64 -2.74 -12.04
N HIS A 140 13.43 -2.94 -13.33
CA HIS A 140 13.36 -1.83 -14.27
C HIS A 140 12.02 -1.10 -14.17
N ALA A 141 12.03 0.18 -14.53
CA ALA A 141 10.81 0.97 -14.71
C ALA A 141 10.41 1.00 -16.19
N GLN A 142 9.13 1.13 -16.44
CA GLN A 142 8.56 1.40 -17.75
C GLN A 142 7.56 2.54 -17.66
N MET A 143 7.46 3.33 -18.72
CA MET A 143 6.43 4.34 -18.87
C MET A 143 5.20 3.71 -19.49
N ARG A 144 4.03 3.92 -18.89
CA ARG A 144 2.73 3.51 -19.45
C ARG A 144 1.77 4.67 -19.43
N LYS A 145 0.89 4.70 -20.43
CA LYS A 145 -0.30 5.55 -20.39
C LYS A 145 -1.29 4.95 -19.42
N PHE A 146 -1.78 5.77 -18.53
CA PHE A 146 -2.74 5.43 -17.50
C PHE A 146 -3.99 6.28 -17.68
N GLU A 147 -5.15 5.65 -17.66
CA GLU A 147 -6.45 6.31 -17.71
C GLU A 147 -7.20 5.92 -16.44
N GLN A 148 -7.71 6.92 -15.74
CA GLN A 148 -8.61 6.67 -14.62
C GLN A 148 -10.05 6.80 -15.12
N PRO A 149 -10.97 5.91 -14.68
CA PRO A 149 -12.35 5.91 -15.16
C PRO A 149 -13.12 7.22 -14.89
N ASP A 150 -12.66 7.98 -13.90
CA ASP A 150 -13.27 9.21 -13.40
C ASP A 150 -12.52 10.49 -13.81
N GLU A 151 -11.44 10.38 -14.59
CA GLU A 151 -10.67 11.53 -15.10
C GLU A 151 -10.70 11.61 -16.63
N LEU A 152 -10.81 12.84 -17.16
CA LEU A 152 -10.72 13.10 -18.59
C LEU A 152 -9.26 13.18 -19.01
N GLY A 153 -8.79 12.13 -19.68
CA GLY A 153 -7.49 12.08 -20.33
C GLY A 153 -6.52 11.06 -19.75
N ALA A 154 -5.64 10.58 -20.62
CA ALA A 154 -4.56 9.69 -20.26
C ALA A 154 -3.32 10.48 -19.84
N TYR A 155 -2.61 10.02 -18.83
CA TYR A 155 -1.31 10.57 -18.45
C TYR A 155 -0.24 9.48 -18.40
N ASP A 156 1.02 9.88 -18.50
CA ASP A 156 2.14 8.96 -18.45
C ASP A 156 2.52 8.66 -17.00
N ARG A 157 2.66 7.35 -16.70
CA ARG A 157 3.00 6.86 -15.38
C ARG A 157 4.17 5.89 -15.43
N TRP A 158 5.07 6.02 -14.46
CA TRP A 158 6.14 5.06 -14.23
C TRP A 158 5.62 3.88 -13.41
N GLU A 159 5.88 2.68 -13.91
CA GLU A 159 5.52 1.43 -13.24
C GLU A 159 6.69 0.46 -13.23
N LEU A 160 6.64 -0.54 -12.33
CA LEU A 160 7.55 -1.67 -12.42
C LEU A 160 7.37 -2.38 -13.75
N LYS A 161 8.48 -2.72 -14.39
CA LYS A 161 8.49 -3.47 -15.67
C LYS A 161 8.24 -4.95 -15.40
N LEU A 162 7.11 -5.29 -14.82
CA LEU A 162 6.66 -6.64 -14.52
C LEU A 162 5.32 -6.89 -15.19
N GLY A 163 5.19 -8.07 -15.80
CA GLY A 163 4.03 -8.43 -16.60
C GLY A 163 3.95 -7.69 -17.93
N LYS A 164 3.62 -8.40 -18.99
CA LYS A 164 3.54 -7.82 -20.35
C LYS A 164 2.18 -7.21 -20.66
N LYS A 165 1.12 -7.66 -20.00
CA LYS A 165 -0.27 -7.22 -20.25
C LYS A 165 -0.85 -6.46 -19.08
N THR A 166 -1.82 -5.60 -19.38
CA THR A 166 -2.61 -4.85 -18.38
C THR A 166 -3.33 -5.79 -17.39
N SER A 167 -3.65 -7.01 -17.83
CA SER A 167 -4.24 -8.07 -16.99
C SER A 167 -3.21 -8.80 -16.12
N SER A 168 -1.90 -8.61 -16.33
CA SER A 168 -0.87 -9.18 -15.48
C SER A 168 -0.91 -8.52 -14.10
N GLN A 169 -1.07 -9.32 -13.07
CA GLN A 169 -1.16 -8.87 -11.69
C GLN A 169 0.16 -9.03 -10.92
N ILE A 170 1.29 -9.18 -11.63
CA ILE A 170 2.60 -9.41 -11.00
C ILE A 170 3.09 -8.13 -10.31
N SER A 171 3.06 -6.99 -11.00
CA SER A 171 3.47 -5.71 -10.41
C SER A 171 2.68 -5.35 -9.14
N PRO A 172 1.34 -5.40 -9.11
CA PRO A 172 0.57 -5.23 -7.87
C PRO A 172 0.97 -6.23 -6.77
N LEU A 173 1.09 -7.52 -7.10
CA LEU A 173 1.43 -8.56 -6.12
C LEU A 173 2.78 -8.29 -5.44
N VAL A 174 3.80 -7.92 -6.20
CA VAL A 174 5.14 -7.59 -5.68
C VAL A 174 5.10 -6.33 -4.80
N LYS A 175 4.36 -5.29 -5.21
CA LYS A 175 4.20 -4.05 -4.44
C LYS A 175 3.44 -4.27 -3.13
N GLU A 176 2.43 -5.13 -3.14
CA GLU A 176 1.67 -5.49 -1.93
C GLU A 176 2.54 -6.27 -0.95
N TRP A 177 3.32 -7.23 -1.44
CA TRP A 177 4.24 -8.03 -0.64
C TRP A 177 5.33 -7.20 0.03
N ALA A 178 5.88 -6.19 -0.65
CA ALA A 178 6.97 -5.35 -0.15
C ALA A 178 6.56 -4.50 1.06
N ASP A 179 7.47 -4.27 2.02
CA ASP A 179 7.29 -3.28 3.09
C ASP A 179 7.64 -1.88 2.60
N MET A 180 8.64 -1.78 1.73
CA MET A 180 9.14 -0.55 1.13
C MET A 180 9.25 -0.69 -0.39
N VAL A 181 8.73 0.29 -1.13
CA VAL A 181 8.85 0.41 -2.58
C VAL A 181 9.46 1.78 -2.88
N LEU A 182 10.66 1.79 -3.45
CA LEU A 182 11.42 3.00 -3.77
C LEU A 182 11.45 3.18 -5.30
N PHE A 183 10.98 4.32 -5.77
CA PHE A 183 11.11 4.71 -7.17
C PHE A 183 12.32 5.60 -7.35
N ALA A 184 13.36 5.11 -7.99
CA ALA A 184 14.56 5.87 -8.32
C ALA A 184 14.43 6.50 -9.71
N ASN A 185 14.71 7.80 -9.82
CA ASN A 185 14.68 8.50 -11.11
C ASN A 185 15.67 9.67 -11.14
N TYR A 186 15.88 10.20 -12.34
CA TYR A 186 16.59 11.46 -12.53
C TYR A 186 15.62 12.63 -12.37
N LYS A 187 15.98 13.59 -11.53
CA LYS A 187 15.21 14.82 -11.37
C LYS A 187 15.47 15.73 -12.57
N THR A 188 14.45 15.88 -13.40
CA THR A 188 14.54 16.64 -14.64
C THR A 188 13.52 17.77 -14.62
N TYR A 189 13.96 18.98 -14.98
CA TYR A 189 13.13 20.15 -15.09
C TYR A 189 13.05 20.56 -16.57
N ALA A 190 11.85 20.84 -17.04
CA ALA A 190 11.63 21.45 -18.34
C ALA A 190 11.72 22.97 -18.20
N VAL A 191 12.79 23.55 -18.74
CA VAL A 191 13.01 25.02 -18.70
C VAL A 191 12.71 25.59 -20.07
N ALA A 192 11.83 26.62 -20.11
CA ALA A 192 11.55 27.34 -21.36
C ALA A 192 12.80 28.04 -21.87
N VAL A 193 13.11 27.85 -23.15
CA VAL A 193 14.30 28.45 -23.82
C VAL A 193 13.92 29.62 -24.73
N ASP A 194 12.66 29.82 -24.98
CA ASP A 194 12.14 30.92 -25.78
C ASP A 194 11.26 31.87 -24.96
N LYS A 195 11.12 33.14 -25.42
CA LYS A 195 10.31 34.14 -24.74
C LYS A 195 8.81 33.82 -24.78
N ASP A 196 8.39 32.99 -25.69
CA ASP A 196 7.00 32.61 -25.92
C ASP A 196 6.59 31.32 -25.14
N GLY A 197 7.51 30.69 -24.40
CA GLY A 197 7.24 29.47 -23.63
C GLY A 197 6.85 28.27 -24.48
N LYS A 198 7.22 28.25 -25.77
CA LYS A 198 6.87 27.16 -26.70
C LYS A 198 7.97 26.11 -26.86
N LYS A 199 9.21 26.44 -26.51
CA LYS A 199 10.36 25.53 -26.57
C LYS A 199 10.90 25.28 -25.18
N PHE A 200 11.08 24.01 -24.84
CA PHE A 200 11.61 23.57 -23.55
C PHE A 200 12.93 22.82 -23.74
N LYS A 201 13.83 23.01 -22.79
CA LYS A 201 15.05 22.22 -22.66
C LYS A 201 15.03 21.50 -21.32
N ALA A 202 15.36 20.22 -21.32
CA ALA A 202 15.55 19.46 -20.11
C ALA A 202 16.82 19.92 -19.38
N GLN A 203 16.71 20.21 -18.09
CA GLN A 203 17.81 20.46 -17.16
C GLN A 203 17.63 19.59 -15.93
N GLY A 204 18.74 19.31 -15.22
CA GLY A 204 18.76 18.44 -14.04
C GLY A 204 19.64 17.24 -14.29
N GLY A 205 19.40 16.16 -13.58
CA GLY A 205 20.18 14.91 -13.67
C GLY A 205 20.55 14.37 -12.31
N ASP A 206 20.19 15.05 -11.23
CA ASP A 206 20.33 14.53 -9.88
C ASP A 206 19.52 13.26 -9.72
N ARG A 207 20.14 12.26 -9.09
CA ARG A 207 19.45 10.99 -8.80
C ARG A 207 18.68 11.14 -7.50
N VAL A 208 17.39 10.91 -7.58
CA VAL A 208 16.48 10.95 -6.42
C VAL A 208 15.73 9.64 -6.29
N MET A 209 15.25 9.36 -5.08
CA MET A 209 14.29 8.30 -4.83
C MET A 209 13.02 8.89 -4.23
N TYR A 210 11.90 8.42 -4.73
CA TYR A 210 10.57 8.72 -4.21
C TYR A 210 10.12 7.57 -3.32
N THR A 211 9.61 7.89 -2.15
CA THR A 211 9.26 6.94 -1.09
C THR A 211 7.76 6.85 -0.83
N THR A 212 6.99 7.79 -1.39
CA THR A 212 5.53 7.87 -1.24
C THR A 212 4.85 7.86 -2.60
N HIS A 213 3.63 7.33 -2.63
CA HIS A 213 2.79 7.27 -3.83
C HIS A 213 2.59 8.65 -4.46
N HIS A 214 2.53 8.66 -5.79
CA HIS A 214 2.20 9.82 -6.61
C HIS A 214 1.41 9.34 -7.86
N PRO A 215 0.53 10.14 -8.46
CA PRO A 215 -0.15 9.73 -9.69
C PRO A 215 0.78 9.21 -10.78
N CYS A 216 1.97 9.79 -10.93
CA CYS A 216 2.95 9.43 -11.96
C CYS A 216 3.87 8.24 -11.58
N TRP A 217 3.83 7.70 -10.36
CA TRP A 217 4.62 6.54 -9.93
C TRP A 217 4.06 5.89 -8.67
N ASP A 218 4.39 4.63 -8.47
CA ASP A 218 4.16 3.93 -7.21
C ASP A 218 5.38 4.01 -6.31
N ALA A 219 5.17 4.34 -5.06
CA ALA A 219 6.16 4.20 -3.99
C ALA A 219 5.44 3.95 -2.67
N LYS A 220 6.13 3.36 -1.70
CA LYS A 220 5.56 2.97 -0.42
C LYS A 220 6.64 2.94 0.65
N ASN A 221 6.38 3.56 1.79
CA ASN A 221 7.16 3.34 3.01
C ASN A 221 6.23 3.43 4.23
N ARG A 222 6.65 2.82 5.33
CA ARG A 222 5.95 2.86 6.63
C ARG A 222 6.82 3.48 7.73
N ASP A 223 8.01 3.95 7.36
CA ASP A 223 9.07 4.38 8.28
C ASP A 223 9.18 5.90 8.37
N GLY A 224 8.20 6.64 7.83
CA GLY A 224 8.16 8.10 7.89
C GLY A 224 9.25 8.81 7.07
N LEU A 225 9.76 8.16 6.02
CA LEU A 225 10.75 8.77 5.12
C LEU A 225 10.16 9.99 4.40
N PRO A 226 10.98 11.02 4.10
CA PRO A 226 10.59 12.13 3.24
C PRO A 226 10.10 11.63 1.87
N SER A 227 9.10 12.27 1.28
CA SER A 227 8.50 11.85 0.00
C SER A 227 9.49 11.78 -1.17
N GLU A 228 10.51 12.64 -1.14
CA GLU A 228 11.63 12.68 -2.09
C GLU A 228 12.92 12.84 -1.31
N MET A 229 13.96 12.11 -1.70
CA MET A 229 15.30 12.24 -1.10
C MET A 229 16.38 11.82 -2.11
N PRO A 230 17.66 12.19 -1.91
CA PRO A 230 18.75 11.72 -2.76
C PRO A 230 18.75 10.20 -2.87
N PHE A 231 19.06 9.66 -4.05
CA PHE A 231 19.18 8.21 -4.25
C PHE A 231 20.52 7.71 -3.69
N GLU A 232 20.60 7.71 -2.35
CA GLU A 232 21.74 7.29 -1.56
C GLU A 232 21.27 6.37 -0.42
N TYR A 233 22.00 5.28 -0.22
CA TYR A 233 21.66 4.29 0.83
C TYR A 233 21.72 4.89 2.24
N SER A 234 22.60 5.86 2.48
CA SER A 234 22.75 6.55 3.77
C SER A 234 21.44 7.08 4.34
N GLY A 235 20.51 7.50 3.46
CA GLY A 235 19.21 8.03 3.87
C GLY A 235 18.29 6.97 4.51
N ILE A 236 18.47 5.69 4.21
CA ILE A 236 17.66 4.59 4.73
C ILE A 236 18.46 3.59 5.60
N ALA A 237 19.77 3.77 5.71
CA ALA A 237 20.67 2.82 6.41
C ALA A 237 20.23 2.51 7.85
N HIS A 238 19.66 3.50 8.54
CA HIS A 238 19.20 3.37 9.93
C HIS A 238 18.07 2.33 10.09
N LEU A 239 17.28 2.06 9.04
CA LEU A 239 16.20 1.07 9.05
C LEU A 239 16.73 -0.38 9.00
N PHE A 240 17.97 -0.57 8.57
CA PHE A 240 18.62 -1.87 8.40
C PHE A 240 19.74 -2.11 9.44
N ALA A 241 19.92 -1.19 10.38
CA ALA A 241 20.79 -1.39 11.53
C ALA A 241 20.12 -2.37 12.51
N TYR A 242 20.16 -3.66 12.15
CA TYR A 242 19.57 -4.72 12.95
C TYR A 242 20.34 -4.85 14.27
N THR A 243 19.82 -4.31 15.33
CA THR A 243 20.12 -4.84 16.65
C THR A 243 19.45 -6.20 16.71
N GLN A 244 20.22 -7.29 16.86
CA GLN A 244 19.65 -8.61 17.17
C GLN A 244 18.56 -8.39 18.23
N PRO A 245 17.39 -9.09 18.11
CA PRO A 245 16.42 -9.05 19.18
C PRO A 245 17.19 -9.28 20.47
N ALA A 246 17.10 -8.36 21.42
CA ALA A 246 17.64 -8.60 22.75
C ALA A 246 17.16 -10.00 23.12
N GLU A 247 18.10 -10.91 23.48
CA GLU A 247 17.74 -12.27 23.91
C GLU A 247 16.50 -12.13 24.77
N MET A 248 15.43 -12.77 24.38
CA MET A 248 14.19 -12.76 25.17
C MET A 248 14.62 -13.00 26.61
N PRO A 249 14.21 -12.16 27.57
CA PRO A 249 14.60 -12.37 28.95
C PRO A 249 14.25 -13.81 29.28
N LYS A 250 15.28 -14.61 29.58
CA LYS A 250 15.13 -16.02 29.98
C LYS A 250 14.03 -16.02 31.04
N PRO A 251 13.03 -16.91 30.94
CA PRO A 251 11.96 -16.93 31.91
C PRO A 251 12.61 -16.92 33.30
N VAL A 252 12.28 -15.90 34.07
CA VAL A 252 12.79 -15.76 35.43
C VAL A 252 12.20 -16.93 36.20
N THR A 253 13.03 -17.94 36.41
CA THR A 253 12.65 -19.10 37.25
C THR A 253 12.51 -18.52 38.65
N MET A 254 11.26 -18.32 39.09
CA MET A 254 11.00 -17.89 40.44
C MET A 254 11.69 -18.86 41.41
N PRO A 255 12.39 -18.36 42.42
CA PRO A 255 12.98 -19.23 43.43
C PRO A 255 11.93 -20.16 44.01
N ARG A 256 12.25 -21.44 44.08
CA ARG A 256 11.37 -22.53 44.59
C ARG A 256 10.59 -22.17 45.89
N ARG A 257 11.18 -21.30 46.68
CA ARG A 257 10.56 -20.80 47.95
C ARG A 257 9.30 -19.94 47.77
N VAL A 258 9.14 -19.28 46.61
CA VAL A 258 7.94 -18.48 46.33
C VAL A 258 6.84 -19.36 45.75
N GLN A 259 7.20 -20.44 45.02
CA GLN A 259 6.22 -21.39 44.52
C GLN A 259 5.54 -22.23 45.64
N GLU A 260 6.28 -22.58 46.72
CA GLU A 260 5.72 -23.29 47.86
C GLU A 260 4.77 -22.45 48.72
N GLN A 261 4.96 -21.12 48.74
CA GLN A 261 4.02 -20.20 49.46
C GLN A 261 2.70 -19.96 48.72
N LEU A 262 2.68 -20.15 47.41
CA LEU A 262 1.47 -20.02 46.59
C LEU A 262 0.65 -21.34 46.52
N ALA A 263 1.24 -22.46 46.89
CA ALA A 263 0.64 -23.79 46.79
C ALA A 263 -0.08 -24.28 48.10
N GLN A 264 -0.09 -23.50 49.17
CA GLN A 264 -0.84 -23.86 50.37
C GLN A 264 -2.25 -23.26 50.30
N PRO A 265 -3.31 -24.08 50.26
CA PRO A 265 -4.67 -23.56 50.34
C PRO A 265 -4.92 -23.05 51.80
N LYS A 266 -5.11 -21.73 51.94
CA LYS A 266 -5.64 -21.18 53.19
C LYS A 266 -7.06 -21.67 53.35
N ALA A 267 -7.29 -22.43 54.41
CA ALA A 267 -8.60 -22.85 54.85
C ALA A 267 -9.52 -21.61 55.04
N ALA A 268 -10.65 -21.64 54.36
CA ALA A 268 -11.67 -20.61 54.51
C ALA A 268 -12.31 -20.69 55.89
N PRO A 269 -12.56 -19.57 56.55
CA PRO A 269 -13.40 -19.55 57.76
C PRO A 269 -14.87 -19.79 57.35
N GLN A 270 -15.53 -20.70 58.05
CA GLN A 270 -16.96 -20.95 57.93
C GLN A 270 -17.75 -19.71 58.36
N PRO A 271 -18.83 -19.31 57.66
CA PRO A 271 -19.74 -18.27 58.11
C PRO A 271 -20.76 -18.84 59.08
N PRO A 272 -21.20 -18.04 60.07
CA PRO A 272 -22.25 -18.45 60.99
C PRO A 272 -23.63 -18.41 60.31
N HIS A 273 -24.42 -19.43 60.62
CA HIS A 273 -25.83 -19.53 60.28
C HIS A 273 -26.65 -18.36 60.91
N LYS A 274 -27.47 -17.68 60.07
CA LYS A 274 -28.78 -17.17 60.47
C LYS A 274 -29.73 -16.99 59.31
N THR A 275 -30.76 -17.81 59.34
CA THR A 275 -32.18 -17.70 58.98
C THR A 275 -32.67 -16.59 58.04
N SER A 276 -33.30 -17.08 57.02
CA SER A 276 -34.56 -16.73 56.32
C SER A 276 -34.95 -15.24 56.17
N ASN A 277 -35.15 -14.84 54.93
CA ASN A 277 -36.47 -14.46 54.45
C ASN A 277 -36.51 -14.43 52.90
N ALA A 278 -37.47 -15.16 52.39
CA ALA A 278 -37.83 -15.20 50.98
C ALA A 278 -38.51 -13.88 50.58
N VAL A 279 -38.04 -13.28 49.49
CA VAL A 279 -38.84 -12.34 48.72
C VAL A 279 -38.69 -12.73 47.25
N THR A 280 -39.78 -13.20 46.73
CA THR A 280 -40.09 -13.51 45.34
C THR A 280 -39.96 -12.23 44.49
N LEU A 281 -39.13 -12.23 43.51
CA LEU A 281 -39.21 -11.26 42.42
C LEU A 281 -39.51 -11.98 41.10
N GLN A 282 -40.65 -11.62 40.58
CA GLN A 282 -41.28 -12.07 39.35
C GLN A 282 -40.43 -11.75 38.16
N GLN A 283 -40.31 -12.76 37.30
CA GLN A 283 -39.90 -12.63 35.90
C GLN A 283 -40.94 -11.78 35.13
N ALA A 284 -40.46 -10.78 34.40
CA ALA A 284 -41.22 -10.14 33.34
C ALA A 284 -40.69 -10.65 32.01
N GLN A 285 -41.53 -11.38 31.31
CA GLN A 285 -41.37 -11.74 29.88
C GLN A 285 -41.76 -10.57 28.97
N PRO A 286 -41.18 -10.47 27.79
CA PRO A 286 -41.52 -9.44 26.81
C PRO A 286 -42.78 -9.83 26.03
N THR A 287 -43.70 -8.89 25.92
CA THR A 287 -44.90 -9.03 25.06
C THR A 287 -44.75 -8.31 23.75
N ALA A 288 -44.90 -9.11 22.68
CA ALA A 288 -45.76 -8.96 21.52
C ALA A 288 -45.61 -7.74 20.58
N THR A 289 -45.24 -8.10 19.35
CA THR A 289 -45.51 -7.44 18.04
C THR A 289 -47.01 -7.08 17.85
N PRO A 290 -47.33 -5.95 17.27
CA PRO A 290 -48.62 -5.78 16.59
C PRO A 290 -48.51 -5.98 15.08
N LYS A 291 -49.52 -6.61 14.57
CA LYS A 291 -49.82 -6.95 13.18
C LYS A 291 -50.14 -5.70 12.32
N ALA A 292 -49.87 -5.87 11.04
CA ALA A 292 -50.36 -5.06 9.97
C ALA A 292 -51.91 -5.11 9.88
N ASP A 293 -52.57 -3.97 9.58
CA ASP A 293 -53.80 -3.92 8.81
C ASP A 293 -54.05 -2.49 8.25
N GLU A 294 -54.12 -2.47 6.97
CA GLU A 294 -54.94 -1.74 5.99
C GLU A 294 -54.88 -0.20 5.79
N PRO A 295 -55.22 0.26 4.58
CA PRO A 295 -54.74 1.52 4.01
C PRO A 295 -55.73 2.65 4.24
N LEU A 296 -55.22 3.83 4.52
CA LEU A 296 -56.02 5.05 4.43
C LEU A 296 -55.52 5.96 3.32
N THR A 297 -56.42 6.21 2.46
CA THR A 297 -56.51 7.11 1.32
C THR A 297 -55.98 8.51 1.56
N ASP A 298 -55.35 9.03 0.49
CA ASP A 298 -55.40 10.39 -0.03
C ASP A 298 -54.96 11.55 0.91
N LEU A 299 -53.73 11.97 0.73
CA LEU A 299 -53.31 13.36 1.01
C LEU A 299 -52.39 13.83 -0.14
N SER A 300 -53.04 14.25 -1.23
CA SER A 300 -52.46 15.21 -2.19
C SER A 300 -52.22 16.52 -1.45
N GLY A 301 -50.95 16.92 -1.33
CA GLY A 301 -50.59 18.27 -0.92
C GLY A 301 -49.50 18.39 0.15
N PHE A 302 -48.34 17.82 -0.08
CA PHE A 302 -47.10 18.34 0.52
C PHE A 302 -46.10 18.51 -0.60
N GLU A 303 -45.89 19.77 -1.03
CA GLU A 303 -44.71 20.15 -1.74
C GLU A 303 -43.53 19.87 -0.81
N ASP A 304 -42.59 19.03 -1.27
CA ASP A 304 -41.27 18.78 -0.62
C ASP A 304 -40.47 20.08 -0.64
N VAL A 305 -40.68 20.93 0.33
CA VAL A 305 -39.80 22.05 0.60
C VAL A 305 -38.59 21.45 1.35
N ALA A 306 -37.52 21.14 0.61
CA ALA A 306 -36.25 20.77 1.18
C ALA A 306 -35.85 21.79 2.27
N PRO A 307 -35.30 21.37 3.42
CA PRO A 307 -34.91 22.27 4.49
C PRO A 307 -33.92 23.32 3.95
N PRO A 308 -34.00 24.60 4.42
CA PRO A 308 -33.14 25.67 3.94
C PRO A 308 -31.68 25.31 4.17
N ILE A 309 -30.87 25.38 3.10
CA ILE A 309 -29.44 25.08 3.16
C ILE A 309 -28.75 26.13 3.99
N VAL A 310 -28.10 25.71 5.06
CA VAL A 310 -27.23 26.58 5.88
C VAL A 310 -25.87 26.67 5.20
N ILE A 311 -25.50 27.87 4.75
CA ILE A 311 -24.17 28.15 4.18
C ILE A 311 -23.36 28.84 5.26
N PRO A 312 -22.17 28.32 5.64
CA PRO A 312 -21.30 28.94 6.64
C PRO A 312 -20.83 30.33 6.23
N ASP A 313 -20.63 31.20 7.23
CA ASP A 313 -20.01 32.50 7.03
C ASP A 313 -18.57 32.35 6.55
N GLY A 314 -18.14 33.21 5.63
CA GLY A 314 -16.77 33.20 5.06
C GLY A 314 -16.65 32.53 3.70
N ILE A 315 -17.70 31.90 3.19
CA ILE A 315 -17.71 31.38 1.81
C ILE A 315 -17.89 32.54 0.83
N PRO A 316 -17.06 32.64 -0.24
CA PRO A 316 -17.18 33.68 -1.25
C PRO A 316 -18.60 33.77 -1.83
N LYS A 317 -19.12 35.01 -1.97
CA LYS A 317 -20.50 35.25 -2.37
C LYS A 317 -20.90 34.55 -3.67
N ALA A 318 -20.01 34.52 -4.67
CA ALA A 318 -20.27 33.84 -5.94
C ALA A 318 -20.49 32.33 -5.77
N LEU A 319 -19.72 31.67 -4.90
CA LEU A 319 -19.91 30.24 -4.58
C LEU A 319 -21.18 30.04 -3.77
N ALA A 320 -21.43 30.88 -2.76
CA ALA A 320 -22.65 30.80 -1.96
C ALA A 320 -23.93 30.96 -2.79
N ASP A 321 -23.92 31.81 -3.81
CA ASP A 321 -25.06 32.00 -4.72
C ASP A 321 -25.28 30.74 -5.60
N LEU A 322 -24.21 30.11 -6.10
CA LEU A 322 -24.26 28.82 -6.82
C LEU A 322 -24.80 27.70 -5.94
N MET A 323 -24.35 27.61 -4.69
CA MET A 323 -24.83 26.63 -3.71
C MET A 323 -26.34 26.77 -3.45
N ARG A 324 -26.82 28.02 -3.22
CA ARG A 324 -28.26 28.29 -3.02
C ARG A 324 -29.09 27.96 -4.26
N ALA A 325 -28.63 28.39 -5.44
CA ALA A 325 -29.34 28.18 -6.70
C ALA A 325 -29.51 26.71 -7.05
N ASN A 326 -28.59 25.86 -6.59
CA ASN A 326 -28.54 24.44 -6.91
C ASN A 326 -28.89 23.54 -5.73
N SER A 327 -29.29 24.07 -4.59
CA SER A 327 -29.57 23.28 -3.38
C SER A 327 -28.40 22.36 -2.97
N VAL A 328 -27.19 22.93 -2.93
CA VAL A 328 -25.95 22.23 -2.60
C VAL A 328 -25.43 22.72 -1.25
N SER A 329 -25.18 21.79 -0.33
CA SER A 329 -24.59 22.09 0.98
C SER A 329 -23.06 22.14 0.93
N GLU A 330 -22.45 22.69 1.99
CA GLU A 330 -20.98 22.63 2.15
C GLU A 330 -20.46 21.19 2.20
N SER A 331 -21.18 20.32 2.89
CA SER A 331 -20.82 18.88 3.00
C SER A 331 -20.82 18.17 1.64
N ASP A 332 -21.74 18.54 0.73
CA ASP A 332 -21.78 17.97 -0.61
C ASP A 332 -20.53 18.37 -1.43
N ILE A 333 -20.12 19.62 -1.35
CA ILE A 333 -18.89 20.09 -2.01
C ILE A 333 -17.67 19.43 -1.40
N ARG A 334 -17.56 19.40 -0.07
CA ARG A 334 -16.46 18.75 0.65
C ARG A 334 -16.34 17.27 0.31
N LEU A 335 -17.46 16.57 0.14
CA LEU A 335 -17.49 15.16 -0.27
C LEU A 335 -16.86 14.98 -1.66
N VAL A 336 -17.30 15.74 -2.66
CA VAL A 336 -16.74 15.68 -4.01
C VAL A 336 -15.26 16.07 -4.05
N VAL A 337 -14.89 17.11 -3.33
CA VAL A 337 -13.49 17.58 -3.23
C VAL A 337 -12.59 16.53 -2.58
N SER A 338 -13.08 15.85 -1.54
CA SER A 338 -12.39 14.75 -0.86
C SER A 338 -12.28 13.49 -1.71
N GLN A 339 -13.35 13.11 -2.39
CA GLN A 339 -13.34 11.98 -3.33
C GLN A 339 -12.32 12.17 -4.46
N ARG A 340 -12.07 13.42 -4.84
CA ARG A 340 -11.07 13.79 -5.84
C ARG A 340 -9.66 14.04 -5.27
N ASN A 341 -9.46 13.78 -3.97
CA ASN A 341 -8.18 13.93 -3.25
C ASN A 341 -7.56 15.33 -3.29
N TYR A 342 -8.37 16.37 -3.48
CA TYR A 342 -7.88 17.75 -3.40
C TYR A 342 -7.66 18.17 -1.95
N PHE A 343 -8.65 17.94 -1.09
CA PHE A 343 -8.56 18.23 0.36
C PHE A 343 -9.26 17.14 1.16
N PRO A 344 -8.82 16.85 2.41
CA PRO A 344 -9.52 15.98 3.34
C PRO A 344 -10.97 16.43 3.57
N TYR A 345 -11.89 15.48 3.74
CA TYR A 345 -13.32 15.78 3.95
C TYR A 345 -13.58 16.74 5.13
N ASP A 346 -12.75 16.67 6.19
CA ASP A 346 -12.88 17.53 7.36
C ASP A 346 -12.39 18.97 7.17
N THR A 347 -11.82 19.31 6.01
CA THR A 347 -11.34 20.65 5.71
C THR A 347 -12.50 21.56 5.30
N PRO A 348 -12.84 22.64 6.05
CA PRO A 348 -13.88 23.59 5.67
C PRO A 348 -13.53 24.32 4.35
N ILE A 349 -14.53 24.70 3.57
CA ILE A 349 -14.30 25.45 2.31
C ILE A 349 -13.61 26.81 2.55
N THR A 350 -13.81 27.40 3.71
CA THR A 350 -13.13 28.64 4.11
C THR A 350 -11.62 28.51 4.25
N ASN A 351 -11.09 27.29 4.34
CA ASN A 351 -9.67 27.00 4.42
C ASN A 351 -9.07 26.59 3.05
N TYR A 352 -9.87 26.60 1.98
CA TYR A 352 -9.36 26.32 0.65
C TYR A 352 -8.65 27.56 0.08
N PRO A 353 -7.57 27.40 -0.70
CA PRO A 353 -6.92 28.50 -1.41
C PRO A 353 -7.89 29.22 -2.35
N ASP A 354 -7.76 30.56 -2.44
CA ASP A 354 -8.64 31.38 -3.26
C ASP A 354 -8.63 30.97 -4.74
N ASP A 355 -7.49 30.60 -5.28
CA ASP A 355 -7.32 30.15 -6.65
C ASP A 355 -8.06 28.83 -6.90
N PHE A 356 -8.08 27.92 -5.93
CA PHE A 356 -8.86 26.70 -5.99
C PHE A 356 -10.36 26.98 -5.95
N VAL A 357 -10.81 27.87 -5.06
CA VAL A 357 -12.22 28.26 -4.97
C VAL A 357 -12.69 28.92 -6.27
N GLN A 358 -11.90 29.83 -6.82
CA GLN A 358 -12.26 30.54 -8.06
C GLN A 358 -12.17 29.66 -9.30
N GLY A 359 -11.11 28.86 -9.43
CA GLY A 359 -10.86 28.02 -10.61
C GLY A 359 -11.65 26.73 -10.62
N CYS A 360 -11.61 25.97 -9.50
CA CYS A 360 -12.15 24.61 -9.44
C CYS A 360 -13.60 24.56 -8.93
N LEU A 361 -13.98 25.42 -7.97
CA LEU A 361 -15.35 25.37 -7.44
C LEU A 361 -16.31 26.27 -8.25
N ILE A 362 -15.91 27.50 -8.55
CA ILE A 362 -16.77 28.44 -9.27
C ILE A 362 -16.61 28.27 -10.78
N GLY A 363 -15.37 28.25 -11.30
CA GLY A 363 -15.09 28.15 -12.73
C GLY A 363 -15.47 26.81 -13.35
N ALA A 364 -15.41 25.73 -12.59
CA ALA A 364 -15.79 24.38 -13.02
C ALA A 364 -17.14 23.90 -12.45
N TRP A 365 -18.01 24.82 -12.02
CA TRP A 365 -19.28 24.48 -11.36
C TRP A 365 -20.17 23.53 -12.17
N GLU A 366 -20.28 23.76 -13.48
CA GLU A 366 -21.08 22.92 -14.37
C GLU A 366 -20.58 21.48 -14.43
N GLN A 367 -19.28 21.24 -14.17
CA GLN A 367 -18.69 19.91 -14.13
C GLN A 367 -18.83 19.28 -12.73
N MET A 368 -18.83 20.07 -11.68
CA MET A 368 -18.99 19.60 -10.31
C MET A 368 -20.44 19.24 -9.97
N LEU A 369 -21.41 19.99 -10.48
CA LEU A 369 -22.82 19.83 -10.13
C LEU A 369 -23.38 18.41 -10.43
N PRO A 370 -23.07 17.77 -11.57
CA PRO A 370 -23.50 16.39 -11.82
C PRO A 370 -22.97 15.39 -10.78
N LEU A 371 -21.72 15.55 -10.36
CA LEU A 371 -21.08 14.67 -9.35
C LEU A 371 -21.73 14.83 -7.98
N ILE A 372 -22.03 16.07 -7.61
CA ILE A 372 -22.77 16.37 -6.37
C ILE A 372 -24.16 15.70 -6.44
N ARG A 373 -24.85 15.82 -7.56
CA ARG A 373 -26.17 15.20 -7.75
C ARG A 373 -26.14 13.68 -7.70
N GLU A 374 -25.07 13.07 -8.19
CA GLU A 374 -24.89 11.62 -8.13
C GLU A 374 -24.72 11.15 -6.68
N ASN A 375 -23.91 11.84 -5.88
CA ASN A 375 -23.73 11.55 -4.47
C ASN A 375 -25.03 11.77 -3.65
N GLN A 376 -25.87 12.75 -4.00
CA GLN A 376 -27.15 13.00 -3.33
C GLN A 376 -28.20 11.92 -3.61
N LYS A 377 -28.03 11.09 -4.65
CA LYS A 377 -28.95 10.00 -5.01
C LYS A 377 -28.67 8.70 -4.27
N VAL A 378 -27.55 8.57 -3.60
CA VAL A 378 -27.19 7.38 -2.83
C VAL A 378 -27.61 7.61 -1.39
N PRO A 379 -28.65 6.97 -0.87
CA PRO A 379 -28.95 7.03 0.56
C PRO A 379 -27.90 6.22 1.31
N PHE A 380 -27.34 6.82 2.37
CA PHE A 380 -26.42 6.15 3.29
C PHE A 380 -27.09 4.98 4.01
#